data_547af3efb7588d2493b63771b0d60be9
#
_entry.id   547af3efb7588d2493b63771b0d60be9
#
_cell.length_a   1.000
_cell.length_b   1.000
_cell.length_c   1.000
_cell.angle_alpha   90.00
_cell.angle_beta   90.00
_cell.angle_gamma   90.00
#
_symmetry.space_group_name_H-M   'P 1'
#
loop_
_entity.id
_entity.type
_entity.pdbx_description
1 polymer ?
#
loop_
_entity_poly.entity_id
_entity_poly.type
_entity_poly.pdbx_seq_one_letter_code
_entity_poly.pdbx_strand_id
1 'polypeptide(L)'
;MDLFEGMMQKDRDQFRRVCNKLMSMCFIVRRNETTKSEYYFILRMKEVFARYLDVLGYTLEINEEYGVIQLVNRENYNHLNLKLYDSIILLILRILYDERKRELSLTD
;
A
#
# COMPACT_ATOMS: atom_id res chain seq x y z
N MET A 1 25.24 0.63 6.82
CA MET A 1 24.44 -0.38 7.50
C MET A 1 23.51 -1.07 6.49
N ASP A 2 23.59 -2.39 6.42
CA ASP A 2 22.77 -3.16 5.49
C ASP A 2 21.39 -3.40 6.11
N LEU A 3 20.36 -2.86 5.49
CA LEU A 3 18.98 -3.02 5.97
C LEU A 3 18.50 -4.48 5.87
N PHE A 4 19.19 -5.27 5.06
CA PHE A 4 18.81 -6.65 4.82
C PHE A 4 19.63 -7.64 5.66
N GLU A 5 20.52 -7.13 6.52
CA GLU A 5 21.31 -7.99 7.38
C GLU A 5 20.40 -8.77 8.32
N GLY A 6 20.59 -10.08 8.36
CA GLY A 6 19.75 -10.96 9.16
C GLY A 6 18.45 -11.38 8.48
N MET A 7 18.12 -10.79 7.34
CA MET A 7 16.92 -11.14 6.60
C MET A 7 17.18 -12.40 5.74
N MET A 8 16.24 -13.34 5.75
CA MET A 8 16.33 -14.53 4.93
C MET A 8 16.21 -14.18 3.45
N GLN A 9 16.83 -14.99 2.59
CA GLN A 9 16.80 -14.75 1.14
C GLN A 9 15.37 -14.69 0.61
N LYS A 10 14.50 -15.55 1.13
CA LYS A 10 13.08 -15.57 0.77
C LYS A 10 12.43 -14.21 1.04
N ASP A 11 12.70 -13.63 2.20
CA ASP A 11 12.14 -12.33 2.59
C ASP A 11 12.73 -11.20 1.74
N ARG A 12 14.01 -11.30 1.37
CA ARG A 12 14.64 -10.32 0.49
C ARG A 12 13.98 -10.30 -0.88
N ASP A 13 13.73 -11.47 -1.44
CA ASP A 13 13.10 -11.60 -2.75
C ASP A 13 11.66 -11.08 -2.71
N GLN A 14 10.94 -11.40 -1.65
CA GLN A 14 9.57 -10.91 -1.47
C GLN A 14 9.56 -9.40 -1.26
N PHE A 15 10.48 -8.87 -0.46
CA PHE A 15 10.62 -7.44 -0.25
C PHE A 15 10.82 -6.71 -1.58
N ARG A 16 11.70 -7.23 -2.43
CA ARG A 16 11.98 -6.64 -3.73
C ARG A 16 10.74 -6.61 -4.61
N ARG A 17 10.02 -7.72 -4.69
CA ARG A 17 8.78 -7.80 -5.48
C ARG A 17 7.72 -6.84 -4.97
N VAL A 18 7.51 -6.84 -3.67
CA VAL A 18 6.47 -6.01 -3.05
C VAL A 18 6.82 -4.52 -3.18
N CYS A 19 8.09 -4.19 -2.99
CA CYS A 19 8.56 -2.81 -3.14
C CYS A 19 8.34 -2.31 -4.58
N ASN A 20 8.66 -3.12 -5.57
CA ASN A 20 8.43 -2.77 -6.97
C ASN A 20 6.94 -2.60 -7.27
N LYS A 21 6.12 -3.47 -6.71
CA LYS A 21 4.66 -3.39 -6.89
C LYS A 21 4.12 -2.11 -6.26
N LEU A 22 4.58 -1.78 -5.06
CA LEU A 22 4.17 -0.56 -4.37
C LEU A 22 4.57 0.68 -5.16
N MET A 23 5.79 0.71 -5.70
CA MET A 23 6.26 1.82 -6.51
C MET A 23 5.49 1.97 -7.82
N SER A 24 5.03 0.87 -8.37
CA SER A 24 4.24 0.86 -9.59
C SER A 24 2.80 1.32 -9.36
N MET A 25 2.18 0.83 -8.29
CA MET A 25 0.76 1.07 -8.01
C MET A 25 0.52 2.29 -7.12
N CYS A 26 1.51 2.71 -6.35
CA CYS A 26 1.45 3.80 -5.38
C CYS A 26 0.58 3.53 -4.17
N PHE A 27 -0.23 2.50 -4.18
CA PHE A 27 -1.01 2.09 -3.00
C PHE A 27 -1.32 0.60 -3.05
N ILE A 28 -1.56 0.01 -1.87
CA ILE A 28 -1.91 -1.39 -1.71
C ILE A 28 -3.08 -1.46 -0.73
N VAL A 29 -4.09 -2.26 -1.06
CA VAL A 29 -5.34 -2.36 -0.30
C VAL A 29 -5.50 -3.76 0.28
N ARG A 30 -5.85 -3.82 1.57
CA ARG A 30 -6.06 -5.09 2.27
C ARG A 30 -7.24 -5.88 1.70
N ARG A 31 -8.30 -5.21 1.28
CA ARG A 31 -9.52 -5.86 0.79
C ARG A 31 -9.38 -6.51 -0.57
N ASN A 32 -8.37 -6.12 -1.33
CA ASN A 32 -8.13 -6.70 -2.63
C ASN A 32 -7.40 -8.04 -2.49
N GLU A 33 -8.01 -9.12 -2.96
CA GLU A 33 -7.45 -10.46 -2.86
C GLU A 33 -6.07 -10.56 -3.51
N THR A 34 -5.83 -9.79 -4.58
CA THR A 34 -4.55 -9.83 -5.28
C THR A 34 -3.43 -9.10 -4.55
N THR A 35 -3.78 -8.21 -3.61
CA THR A 35 -2.79 -7.42 -2.86
C THR A 35 -2.81 -7.67 -1.36
N LYS A 36 -3.69 -8.55 -0.89
CA LYS A 36 -3.85 -8.82 0.54
C LYS A 36 -2.57 -9.33 1.19
N SER A 37 -1.89 -10.27 0.55
CA SER A 37 -0.66 -10.83 1.09
C SER A 37 0.46 -9.79 1.13
N GLU A 38 0.55 -8.92 0.13
CA GLU A 38 1.51 -7.83 0.10
C GLU A 38 1.23 -6.83 1.20
N TYR A 39 -0.06 -6.54 1.47
CA TYR A 39 -0.45 -5.63 2.55
C TYR A 39 0.10 -6.12 3.89
N TYR A 40 -0.12 -7.39 4.23
CA TYR A 40 0.34 -7.94 5.50
C TYR A 40 1.87 -8.08 5.55
N PHE A 41 2.50 -8.36 4.42
CA PHE A 41 3.95 -8.39 4.34
C PHE A 41 4.54 -7.01 4.66
N ILE A 42 3.97 -5.94 4.10
CA ILE A 42 4.43 -4.58 4.37
C ILE A 42 4.25 -4.22 5.84
N LEU A 43 3.11 -4.59 6.44
CA LEU A 43 2.88 -4.34 7.86
C LEU A 43 3.93 -5.02 8.73
N ARG A 44 4.27 -6.27 8.41
CA ARG A 44 5.28 -7.02 9.16
C ARG A 44 6.66 -6.39 9.02
N MET A 45 6.97 -5.86 7.84
CA MET A 45 8.28 -5.31 7.51
C MET A 45 8.27 -3.79 7.40
N LYS A 46 7.32 -3.12 8.05
CA LYS A 46 7.08 -1.69 7.84
C LYS A 46 8.31 -0.82 8.10
N GLU A 47 9.12 -1.15 9.08
CA GLU A 47 10.32 -0.36 9.40
C GLU A 47 11.36 -0.44 8.28
N VAL A 48 11.54 -1.63 7.71
CA VAL A 48 12.47 -1.83 6.61
C VAL A 48 12.00 -1.06 5.38
N PHE A 49 10.70 -1.16 5.06
CA PHE A 49 10.13 -0.40 3.95
C PHE A 49 10.26 1.10 4.15
N ALA A 50 9.93 1.57 5.36
CA ALA A 50 10.00 3.00 5.67
C ALA A 50 11.41 3.55 5.50
N ARG A 51 12.42 2.84 6.02
CA ARG A 51 13.81 3.27 5.91
C ARG A 51 14.31 3.26 4.47
N TYR A 52 13.99 2.20 3.74
CA TYR A 52 14.42 2.08 2.35
C TYR A 52 13.78 3.16 1.47
N LEU A 53 12.48 3.37 1.63
CA LEU A 53 11.76 4.37 0.85
C LEU A 53 12.13 5.79 1.24
N ASP A 54 12.50 6.02 2.50
CA ASP A 54 12.96 7.34 2.95
C ASP A 54 14.22 7.77 2.21
N VAL A 55 15.13 6.85 1.97
CA VAL A 55 16.35 7.13 1.19
C VAL A 55 16.01 7.60 -0.22
N LEU A 56 14.92 7.08 -0.79
CA LEU A 56 14.47 7.43 -2.13
C LEU A 56 13.59 8.69 -2.16
N GLY A 57 13.31 9.30 -1.01
CA GLY A 57 12.47 10.49 -0.93
C GLY A 57 10.99 10.21 -0.80
N TYR A 58 10.61 8.98 -0.47
CA TYR A 58 9.22 8.60 -0.29
C TYR A 58 8.87 8.40 1.17
N THR A 59 7.61 8.60 1.49
CA THR A 59 7.05 8.31 2.82
C THR A 59 5.99 7.22 2.66
N LEU A 60 6.04 6.25 3.56
CA LEU A 60 5.05 5.18 3.61
C LEU A 60 3.97 5.55 4.61
N GLU A 61 2.74 5.69 4.14
CA GLU A 61 1.60 5.98 5.00
C GLU A 61 0.71 4.74 5.09
N ILE A 62 0.41 4.32 6.31
CA ILE A 62 -0.39 3.14 6.58
C ILE A 62 -1.64 3.55 7.33
N ASN A 63 -2.80 3.29 6.74
CA ASN A 63 -4.09 3.49 7.38
C ASN A 63 -4.70 2.12 7.65
N GLU A 64 -4.54 1.63 8.88
CA GLU A 64 -5.02 0.30 9.26
C GLU A 64 -6.54 0.24 9.35
N GLU A 65 -7.19 1.37 9.66
CA GLU A 65 -8.64 1.42 9.75
C GLU A 65 -9.29 1.07 8.41
N TYR A 66 -8.78 1.66 7.33
CA TYR A 66 -9.31 1.38 5.98
C TYR A 66 -8.55 0.28 5.26
N GLY A 67 -7.43 -0.17 5.82
CA GLY A 67 -6.61 -1.20 5.20
C GLY A 67 -5.93 -0.73 3.92
N VAL A 68 -5.35 0.46 3.96
CA VAL A 68 -4.67 1.05 2.81
C VAL A 68 -3.24 1.43 3.17
N ILE A 69 -2.31 1.05 2.31
CA ILE A 69 -0.91 1.49 2.41
C ILE A 69 -0.62 2.36 1.19
N GLN A 70 -0.09 3.54 1.43
CA GLN A 70 0.12 4.54 0.40
C GLN A 70 1.58 4.98 0.36
N LEU A 71 2.10 5.13 -0.86
CA LEU A 71 3.43 5.66 -1.09
C LEU A 71 3.32 7.14 -1.49
N VAL A 72 3.97 8.01 -0.73
CA VAL A 72 3.90 9.45 -0.94
C VAL A 72 5.28 9.99 -1.30
N ASN A 73 5.39 10.67 -2.44
CA ASN A 73 6.63 11.31 -2.86
C ASN A 73 6.71 12.72 -2.26
N ARG A 74 7.64 12.93 -1.34
CA ARG A 74 7.76 14.20 -0.63
C ARG A 74 8.15 15.36 -1.54
N GLU A 75 8.94 15.10 -2.57
CA GLU A 75 9.41 16.15 -3.48
C GLU A 75 8.30 16.69 -4.39
N ASN A 76 7.34 15.87 -4.71
CA ASN A 76 6.22 16.23 -5.58
C ASN A 76 4.91 16.35 -4.81
N TYR A 77 5.01 16.65 -3.53
CA TYR A 77 3.84 16.68 -2.63
C TYR A 77 2.69 17.51 -3.18
N ASN A 78 2.99 18.72 -3.68
CA ASN A 78 1.94 19.64 -4.11
C ASN A 78 1.26 19.26 -5.43
N HIS A 79 1.90 18.44 -6.24
CA HIS A 79 1.38 18.09 -7.57
C HIS A 79 0.79 16.69 -7.65
N LEU A 80 1.46 15.72 -7.05
CA LEU A 80 1.06 14.32 -7.16
C LEU A 80 0.13 13.87 -6.06
N ASN A 81 0.26 14.46 -4.87
CA ASN A 81 -0.52 13.99 -3.73
C ASN A 81 -2.01 14.22 -3.86
N LEU A 82 -2.43 15.36 -4.41
CA LEU A 82 -3.85 15.63 -4.57
C LEU A 82 -4.53 14.58 -5.44
N LYS A 83 -3.89 14.22 -6.55
CA LYS A 83 -4.41 13.17 -7.42
C LYS A 83 -4.41 11.82 -6.75
N LEU A 84 -3.36 11.53 -5.98
CA LEU A 84 -3.23 10.26 -5.28
C LEU A 84 -4.29 10.12 -4.21
N TYR A 85 -4.51 11.14 -3.39
CA TYR A 85 -5.56 11.12 -2.37
C TYR A 85 -6.94 10.99 -3.00
N ASP A 86 -7.21 11.72 -4.08
CA ASP A 86 -8.46 11.61 -4.80
C ASP A 86 -8.69 10.20 -5.33
N SER A 87 -7.64 9.59 -5.89
CA SER A 87 -7.70 8.23 -6.41
C SER A 87 -8.01 7.22 -5.30
N ILE A 88 -7.38 7.37 -4.14
CA ILE A 88 -7.60 6.49 -3.00
C ILE A 88 -9.01 6.65 -2.46
N ILE A 89 -9.48 7.88 -2.33
CA ILE A 89 -10.84 8.16 -1.88
C ILE A 89 -11.85 7.53 -2.82
N LEU A 90 -11.65 7.71 -4.12
CA LEU A 90 -12.53 7.11 -5.13
C LEU A 90 -12.52 5.58 -5.05
N LEU A 91 -11.34 4.99 -4.83
CA LEU A 91 -11.22 3.54 -4.68
C LEU A 91 -11.98 3.06 -3.46
N ILE A 92 -11.82 3.73 -2.32
CA ILE A 92 -12.51 3.37 -1.08
C ILE A 92 -14.03 3.50 -1.27
N LEU A 93 -14.47 4.59 -1.89
CA LEU A 93 -15.89 4.80 -2.15
C LEU A 93 -16.45 3.72 -3.07
N ARG A 94 -15.70 3.32 -4.10
CA ARG A 94 -16.11 2.26 -5.01
C ARG A 94 -16.25 0.93 -4.28
N ILE A 95 -15.29 0.61 -3.42
CA ILE A 95 -15.34 -0.63 -2.64
C ILE A 95 -16.58 -0.65 -1.75
N LEU A 96 -16.84 0.45 -1.04
CA LEU A 96 -18.00 0.56 -0.16
C LEU A 96 -19.30 0.49 -0.95
N TYR A 97 -19.34 1.14 -2.11
CA TYR A 97 -20.51 1.09 -2.98
C TYR A 97 -20.79 -0.33 -3.47
N ASP A 98 -19.77 -1.04 -3.90
CA ASP A 98 -19.93 -2.41 -4.39
C ASP A 98 -20.39 -3.34 -3.28
N GLU A 99 -19.87 -3.18 -2.07
CA GLU A 99 -20.32 -3.96 -0.91
C GLU A 99 -21.79 -3.72 -0.61
N ARG A 100 -22.19 -2.45 -0.58
CA ARG A 100 -23.57 -2.09 -0.31
C ARG A 100 -24.52 -2.62 -1.39
N LYS A 101 -24.12 -2.51 -2.64
CA LYS A 101 -24.87 -3.02 -3.77
C LYS A 101 -25.04 -4.54 -3.67
N ARG A 102 -23.97 -5.23 -3.25
CA ARG A 102 -24.00 -6.67 -3.05
C ARG A 102 -24.98 -7.06 -1.95
N GLU A 103 -24.95 -6.34 -0.84
CA GLU A 103 -25.87 -6.56 0.27
C GLU A 103 -27.32 -6.35 -0.16
N LEU A 104 -27.59 -5.30 -0.91
CA LEU A 104 -28.92 -5.01 -1.41
C LEU A 104 -29.39 -6.09 -2.39
N SER A 105 -28.48 -6.63 -3.20
CA SER A 105 -28.81 -7.73 -4.12
C SER A 105 -29.15 -9.01 -3.38
N LEU A 106 -28.51 -9.24 -2.24
CA LEU A 106 -28.76 -10.43 -1.43
C LEU A 106 -30.10 -10.37 -0.69
N THR A 107 -30.63 -9.17 -0.47
CA THR A 107 -31.90 -8.99 0.24
C THR A 107 -33.10 -9.07 -0.69
N ASP A 108 -32.89 -9.03 -1.97
CA ASP A 108 -33.95 -9.23 -2.96
C ASP A 108 -34.10 -10.73 -3.28
#